data_9e99e745be5a545d0c897ba0f13d56c3
#
_entry.id   9e99e745be5a545d0c897ba0f13d56c3
#
_cell.length_a   1.000
_cell.length_b   1.000
_cell.length_c   1.000
_cell.angle_alpha   90.00
_cell.angle_beta   90.00
_cell.angle_gamma   90.00
#
_symmetry.space_group_name_H-M   'P 1'
#
loop_
_entity.id
_entity.type
_entity.pdbx_description
1 polymer ?
#
loop_
_entity_poly.entity_id
_entity_poly.type
_entity_poly.pdbx_seq_one_letter_code
_entity_poly.pdbx_strand_id
1 'polypeptide(L)'
;QNRFWRVLAAVPSEEVPVSIEDKRAMCLRHPVALWDTIAKCDIAGASDTSIRSAEPNDIGRLLRESKITRIFATGGKSAQLYRRLIEPKTGVPITQLPSTSPANAAWSLERLIEAYRVIL
;
A
#
# COMPACT_ATOMS: atom_id res chain seq x y z
N GLN A 1 -13.83 7.64 5.15
CA GLN A 1 -13.53 6.65 4.12
C GLN A 1 -12.10 6.75 3.60
N ASN A 2 -11.50 5.63 3.31
CA ASN A 2 -10.16 5.61 2.76
C ASN A 2 -10.16 6.18 1.33
N ARG A 3 -9.20 7.04 1.06
CA ARG A 3 -9.11 7.77 -0.21
C ARG A 3 -8.23 7.07 -1.27
N PHE A 4 -7.73 5.88 -0.97
CA PHE A 4 -6.74 5.21 -1.81
C PHE A 4 -7.18 5.09 -3.27
N TRP A 5 -8.39 4.57 -3.52
CA TRP A 5 -8.83 4.35 -4.89
C TRP A 5 -9.12 5.65 -5.63
N ARG A 6 -9.58 6.68 -4.91
CA ARG A 6 -9.74 8.01 -5.52
C ARG A 6 -8.40 8.61 -5.93
N VAL A 7 -7.39 8.43 -5.08
CA VAL A 7 -6.05 8.91 -5.38
C VAL A 7 -5.46 8.13 -6.56
N LEU A 8 -5.53 6.81 -6.52
CA LEU A 8 -4.94 5.97 -7.56
C LEU A 8 -5.60 6.23 -8.92
N ALA A 9 -6.91 6.41 -8.97
CA ALA A 9 -7.63 6.69 -10.20
C ALA A 9 -7.31 8.08 -10.77
N ALA A 10 -7.10 9.06 -9.91
CA ALA A 10 -6.84 10.43 -10.33
C ALA A 10 -5.48 10.60 -11.02
N VAL A 11 -4.49 9.78 -10.67
CA VAL A 11 -3.16 9.86 -11.29
C VAL A 11 -3.25 9.66 -12.81
N PRO A 12 -3.90 8.58 -13.32
CA PRO A 12 -4.11 8.43 -14.77
C PRO A 12 -5.38 9.12 -15.30
N SER A 13 -6.08 9.89 -14.45
CA SER A 13 -7.33 10.58 -14.82
C SER A 13 -8.45 9.61 -15.24
N GLU A 14 -8.61 8.52 -14.50
CA GLU A 14 -9.67 7.54 -14.75
C GLU A 14 -10.79 7.66 -13.71
N GLU A 15 -11.92 7.02 -14.00
CA GLU A 15 -13.00 6.94 -13.04
C GLU A 15 -12.61 6.09 -11.84
N VAL A 16 -13.14 6.44 -10.66
CA VAL A 16 -12.87 5.69 -9.45
C VAL A 16 -13.53 4.31 -9.54
N PRO A 17 -12.76 3.23 -9.41
CA PRO A 17 -13.33 1.89 -9.47
C PRO A 17 -14.20 1.63 -8.23
N VAL A 18 -15.31 0.94 -8.40
CA VAL A 18 -16.27 0.64 -7.33
C VAL A 18 -16.26 -0.84 -6.98
N SER A 19 -16.38 -1.71 -7.98
CA SER A 19 -16.40 -3.15 -7.74
C SER A 19 -14.98 -3.72 -7.61
N ILE A 20 -14.89 -4.94 -7.06
CA ILE A 20 -13.61 -5.66 -6.98
C ILE A 20 -13.06 -5.92 -8.38
N GLU A 21 -13.93 -6.22 -9.34
CA GLU A 21 -13.53 -6.45 -10.72
C GLU A 21 -12.96 -5.19 -11.36
N ASP A 22 -13.60 -4.04 -11.12
CA ASP A 22 -13.11 -2.76 -11.62
C ASP A 22 -11.74 -2.41 -11.04
N LYS A 23 -11.55 -2.66 -9.73
CA LYS A 23 -10.29 -2.41 -9.06
C LYS A 23 -9.17 -3.29 -9.61
N ARG A 24 -9.48 -4.56 -9.84
CA ARG A 24 -8.52 -5.50 -10.42
C ARG A 24 -8.15 -5.07 -11.85
N ALA A 25 -9.15 -4.71 -12.65
CA ALA A 25 -8.92 -4.27 -14.02
C ALA A 25 -8.03 -3.04 -14.09
N MET A 26 -8.24 -2.07 -13.17
CA MET A 26 -7.40 -0.88 -13.10
C MET A 26 -5.96 -1.24 -12.77
N CYS A 27 -5.72 -2.12 -11.80
CA CYS A 27 -4.38 -2.54 -11.43
C CYS A 27 -3.67 -3.29 -12.56
N LEU A 28 -4.42 -4.00 -13.39
CA LEU A 28 -3.84 -4.69 -14.55
C LEU A 28 -3.51 -3.74 -15.70
N ARG A 29 -4.34 -2.70 -15.90
CA ARG A 29 -4.06 -1.69 -16.94
C ARG A 29 -2.83 -0.86 -16.62
N HIS A 30 -2.66 -0.53 -15.35
CA HIS A 30 -1.52 0.25 -14.85
C HIS A 30 -0.73 -0.68 -13.94
N PRO A 31 0.30 -1.36 -14.41
CA PRO A 31 0.89 -2.52 -13.73
C PRO A 31 1.26 -2.25 -12.27
N VAL A 32 0.27 -2.27 -11.42
CA VAL A 32 0.35 -2.07 -9.98
C VAL A 32 -0.16 -3.32 -9.29
N ALA A 33 0.60 -3.85 -8.35
CA ALA A 33 0.17 -4.95 -7.51
C ALA A 33 -0.04 -4.43 -6.09
N LEU A 34 -1.16 -4.83 -5.50
CA LEU A 34 -1.48 -4.47 -4.12
C LEU A 34 -1.30 -5.69 -3.23
N TRP A 35 -0.69 -5.47 -2.08
CA TRP A 35 -0.42 -6.54 -1.15
C TRP A 35 -0.43 -6.01 0.28
N ASP A 36 -1.03 -6.76 1.19
CA ASP A 36 -0.97 -6.40 2.59
C ASP A 36 0.41 -6.72 3.16
N THR A 37 0.92 -5.82 3.99
CA THR A 37 2.21 -6.03 4.64
C THR A 37 2.15 -7.21 5.60
N ILE A 38 1.04 -7.37 6.30
CA ILE A 38 0.84 -8.40 7.30
C ILE A 38 -0.19 -9.42 6.80
N ALA A 39 0.20 -10.69 6.75
CA ALA A 39 -0.71 -11.79 6.42
C ALA A 39 -1.57 -12.16 7.62
N LYS A 40 -1.01 -12.04 8.84
CA LYS A 40 -1.64 -12.52 10.06
C LYS A 40 -1.08 -11.77 11.26
N CYS A 41 -1.92 -11.42 12.21
CA CYS A 41 -1.46 -10.81 13.46
C CYS A 41 -2.48 -11.02 14.59
N ASP A 42 -1.99 -10.94 15.84
CA ASP A 42 -2.85 -10.87 17.01
C ASP A 42 -3.14 -9.41 17.31
N ILE A 43 -4.41 -9.08 17.44
CA ILE A 43 -4.85 -7.72 17.72
C ILE A 43 -5.66 -7.76 19.01
N ALA A 44 -5.15 -7.08 20.05
CA ALA A 44 -5.84 -6.97 21.33
C ALA A 44 -6.98 -5.94 21.29
N GLY A 45 -7.06 -5.16 20.24
CA GLY A 45 -8.08 -4.18 20.01
C GLY A 45 -8.02 -3.70 18.58
N ALA A 46 -8.63 -2.57 18.25
CA ALA A 46 -8.64 -2.02 16.89
C ALA A 46 -7.46 -1.09 16.60
N SER A 47 -6.52 -0.97 17.52
CA SER A 47 -5.38 -0.07 17.39
C SER A 47 -4.16 -0.77 16.78
N ASP A 48 -3.44 -0.08 15.89
CA ASP A 48 -2.18 -0.57 15.34
C ASP A 48 -1.14 -0.85 16.41
N THR A 49 -1.20 -0.13 17.53
CA THR A 49 -0.25 -0.32 18.64
C THR A 49 -0.45 -1.65 19.35
N SER A 50 -1.59 -2.32 19.17
CA SER A 50 -1.87 -3.61 19.78
C SER A 50 -1.44 -4.79 18.92
N ILE A 51 -0.87 -4.57 17.75
CA ILE A 51 -0.33 -5.63 16.90
C ILE A 51 0.95 -6.16 17.54
N ARG A 52 0.94 -7.43 17.97
CA ARG A 52 2.06 -8.02 18.67
C ARG A 52 2.68 -9.21 17.96
N SER A 53 1.86 -10.08 17.40
CA SER A 53 2.31 -11.33 16.76
C SER A 53 2.09 -11.23 15.26
N ALA A 54 2.76 -10.27 14.63
CA ALA A 54 2.57 -10.04 13.20
C ALA A 54 3.35 -11.05 12.37
N GLU A 55 2.64 -11.72 11.46
CA GLU A 55 3.27 -12.54 10.41
C GLU A 55 3.24 -11.75 9.10
N PRO A 56 4.39 -11.37 8.54
CA PRO A 56 4.41 -10.63 7.28
C PRO A 56 3.99 -11.52 6.12
N ASN A 57 3.40 -10.92 5.10
CA ASN A 57 3.19 -11.60 3.83
C ASN A 57 4.54 -11.93 3.18
N ASP A 58 4.58 -13.00 2.40
CA ASP A 58 5.80 -13.40 1.70
C ASP A 58 6.02 -12.54 0.46
N ILE A 59 6.43 -11.30 0.69
CA ILE A 59 6.72 -10.35 -0.38
C ILE A 59 7.94 -10.81 -1.19
N GLY A 60 8.89 -11.48 -0.54
CA GLY A 60 10.06 -12.03 -1.23
C GLY A 60 9.67 -13.00 -2.33
N ARG A 61 8.68 -13.88 -2.06
CA ARG A 61 8.16 -14.78 -3.06
C ARG A 61 7.52 -14.03 -4.23
N LEU A 62 6.72 -13.00 -3.92
CA LEU A 62 6.09 -12.17 -4.94
C LEU A 62 7.13 -11.50 -5.84
N LEU A 63 8.20 -10.99 -5.25
CA LEU A 63 9.28 -10.36 -6.01
C LEU A 63 10.02 -11.35 -6.92
N ARG A 64 10.23 -12.58 -6.44
CA ARG A 64 10.90 -13.61 -7.23
C ARG A 64 10.07 -14.09 -8.40
N GLU A 65 8.74 -14.09 -8.26
CA GLU A 65 7.81 -14.62 -9.26
C GLU A 65 7.25 -13.53 -10.19
N SER A 66 7.72 -12.29 -10.08
CA SER A 66 7.19 -11.17 -10.85
C SER A 66 8.33 -10.24 -11.30
N LYS A 67 7.96 -9.25 -12.11
CA LYS A 67 8.89 -8.22 -12.61
C LYS A 67 8.78 -6.93 -11.82
N ILE A 68 8.38 -7.00 -10.55
CA ILE A 68 8.26 -5.83 -9.68
C ILE A 68 9.65 -5.31 -9.35
N THR A 69 9.88 -4.02 -9.61
CA THR A 69 11.15 -3.36 -9.35
C THR A 69 11.06 -2.26 -8.29
N ARG A 70 9.85 -1.76 -8.01
CA ARG A 70 9.64 -0.69 -7.04
C ARG A 70 8.54 -1.07 -6.09
N ILE A 71 8.73 -0.75 -4.80
CA ILE A 71 7.76 -1.03 -3.76
C ILE A 71 7.45 0.26 -3.03
N PHE A 72 6.17 0.51 -2.79
CA PHE A 72 5.69 1.68 -2.08
C PHE A 72 4.86 1.22 -0.88
N ALA A 73 5.03 1.88 0.26
CA ALA A 73 4.21 1.65 1.43
C ALA A 73 3.30 2.85 1.65
N THR A 74 2.02 2.59 1.87
CA THR A 74 1.03 3.64 2.08
C THR A 74 0.89 3.93 3.57
N GLY A 75 1.64 4.90 4.05
CA GLY A 75 1.62 5.32 5.44
C GLY A 75 2.80 4.81 6.25
N GLY A 76 2.99 5.44 7.40
CA GLY A 76 4.16 5.17 8.25
C GLY A 76 4.14 3.79 8.90
N LYS A 77 2.96 3.30 9.28
CA LYS A 77 2.86 1.99 9.94
C LYS A 77 3.22 0.87 8.99
N SER A 78 2.69 0.91 7.76
CA SER A 78 3.01 -0.07 6.74
C SER A 78 4.51 -0.05 6.40
N ALA A 79 5.09 1.14 6.27
CA ALA A 79 6.51 1.29 6.00
C ALA A 79 7.36 0.72 7.13
N GLN A 80 7.00 1.01 8.38
CA GLN A 80 7.71 0.51 9.54
C GLN A 80 7.69 -1.01 9.61
N LEU A 81 6.53 -1.61 9.39
CA LEU A 81 6.38 -3.06 9.42
C LEU A 81 7.17 -3.73 8.30
N TYR A 82 7.15 -3.17 7.10
CA TYR A 82 7.94 -3.69 6.00
C TYR A 82 9.43 -3.66 6.33
N ARG A 83 9.94 -2.54 6.80
CA ARG A 83 11.37 -2.39 7.10
C ARG A 83 11.82 -3.33 8.20
N ARG A 84 10.96 -3.60 9.15
CA ARG A 84 11.29 -4.48 10.28
C ARG A 84 11.18 -5.95 9.93
N LEU A 85 10.13 -6.34 9.21
CA LEU A 85 9.76 -7.75 9.01
C LEU A 85 10.08 -8.31 7.63
N ILE A 86 10.11 -7.47 6.61
CA ILE A 86 10.21 -7.92 5.22
C ILE A 86 11.52 -7.50 4.56
N GLU A 87 11.92 -6.26 4.73
CA GLU A 87 13.13 -5.75 4.07
C GLU A 87 14.39 -6.56 4.38
N PRO A 88 14.61 -7.05 5.62
CA PRO A 88 15.78 -7.89 5.89
C PRO A 88 15.82 -9.18 5.06
N LYS A 89 14.66 -9.65 4.60
CA LYS A 89 14.55 -10.86 3.79
C LYS A 89 14.64 -10.59 2.29
N THR A 90 14.20 -9.42 1.84
CA THR A 90 14.16 -9.09 0.41
C THR A 90 15.35 -8.26 -0.05
N GLY A 91 15.90 -7.45 0.83
CA GLY A 91 16.96 -6.50 0.47
C GLY A 91 16.48 -5.36 -0.40
N VAL A 92 15.16 -5.22 -0.61
CA VAL A 92 14.59 -4.19 -1.48
C VAL A 92 14.03 -3.07 -0.63
N PRO A 93 14.60 -1.85 -0.71
CA PRO A 93 14.07 -0.70 0.03
C PRO A 93 12.74 -0.25 -0.55
N ILE A 94 11.97 0.47 0.28
CA ILE A 94 10.67 0.99 -0.12
C ILE A 94 10.67 2.50 -0.14
N THR A 95 9.70 3.06 -0.87
CA THR A 95 9.37 4.48 -0.79
C THR A 95 8.09 4.60 0.03
N GLN A 96 8.14 5.40 1.10
CA GLN A 96 6.98 5.65 1.92
C GLN A 96 6.13 6.76 1.30
N LEU A 97 4.83 6.48 1.15
CA LEU A 97 3.86 7.47 0.70
C LEU A 97 2.95 7.86 1.86
N PRO A 98 2.35 9.04 1.83
CA PRO A 98 1.44 9.46 2.89
C PRO A 98 0.21 8.55 2.94
N SER A 99 -0.33 8.34 4.14
CA SER A 99 -1.51 7.51 4.32
C SER A 99 -2.74 8.12 3.66
N THR A 100 -3.54 7.28 3.00
CA THR A 100 -4.82 7.67 2.42
C THR A 100 -5.97 7.54 3.42
N SER A 101 -5.68 7.14 4.65
CA SER A 101 -6.68 7.04 5.71
C SER A 101 -7.30 8.39 6.02
N PRO A 102 -8.61 8.46 6.32
CA PRO A 102 -9.24 9.70 6.78
C PRO A 102 -8.62 10.23 8.08
N ALA A 103 -7.96 9.38 8.87
CA ALA A 103 -7.24 9.82 10.06
C ALA A 103 -6.06 10.74 9.73
N ASN A 104 -5.55 10.71 8.49
CA ASN A 104 -4.49 11.60 8.03
C ASN A 104 -5.08 12.90 7.49
N ALA A 105 -5.80 13.64 8.34
CA ALA A 105 -6.56 14.82 7.93
C ALA A 105 -5.69 15.99 7.46
N ALA A 106 -4.40 16.01 7.82
CA ALA A 106 -3.48 17.05 7.39
C ALA A 106 -3.19 17.01 5.89
N TRP A 107 -3.45 15.87 5.23
CA TRP A 107 -3.24 15.71 3.80
C TRP A 107 -4.56 15.85 3.04
N SER A 108 -4.63 16.84 2.16
CA SER A 108 -5.77 17.00 1.26
C SER A 108 -5.73 15.96 0.15
N LEU A 109 -6.86 15.78 -0.52
CA LEU A 109 -6.93 14.85 -1.65
C LEU A 109 -5.93 15.25 -2.75
N GLU A 110 -5.83 16.54 -3.05
CA GLU A 110 -4.92 17.05 -4.07
C GLU A 110 -3.46 16.78 -3.74
N ARG A 111 -3.09 16.95 -2.47
CA ARG A 111 -1.72 16.66 -2.03
C ARG A 111 -1.39 15.18 -2.11
N LEU A 112 -2.36 14.33 -1.78
CA LEU A 112 -2.20 12.88 -1.90
C LEU A 112 -2.02 12.46 -3.37
N ILE A 113 -2.84 13.01 -4.26
CA ILE A 113 -2.73 12.71 -5.70
C ILE A 113 -1.35 13.07 -6.21
N GLU A 114 -0.86 14.24 -5.85
CA GLU A 114 0.47 14.69 -6.30
C GLU A 114 1.57 13.77 -5.79
N ALA A 115 1.50 13.37 -4.51
CA ALA A 115 2.49 12.46 -3.92
C ALA A 115 2.47 11.07 -4.57
N TYR A 116 1.29 10.59 -4.98
CA TYR A 116 1.14 9.26 -5.55
C TYR A 116 1.46 9.18 -7.05
N ARG A 117 1.72 10.29 -7.70
CA ARG A 117 2.11 10.29 -9.13
C ARG A 117 3.37 9.46 -9.39
N VAL A 118 4.22 9.29 -8.39
CA VAL A 118 5.46 8.53 -8.53
C VAL A 118 5.21 7.04 -8.81
N ILE A 119 4.01 6.53 -8.53
CA ILE A 119 3.66 5.13 -8.74
C ILE A 119 3.54 4.79 -10.24
N LEU A 120 3.05 5.70 -11.05
CA LEU A 120 2.74 5.45 -12.47
C LEU A 120 3.67 6.22 -13.44
#